data_0a3d74fb398093812aef447397a11adb
#
_entry.id   0a3d74fb398093812aef447397a11adb
#
_cell.length_a   1.000
_cell.length_b   1.000
_cell.length_c   1.000
_cell.angle_alpha   90.00
_cell.angle_beta   90.00
_cell.angle_gamma   90.00
#
_symmetry.space_group_name_H-M   'P 1'
#
loop_
_entity.id
_entity.type
_entity.pdbx_description
1 polymer ?
#
loop_
_entity_poly.entity_id
_entity_poly.type
_entity_poly.pdbx_seq_one_letter_code
_entity_poly.pdbx_strand_id
1 'polypeptide(L)'
;MYTQGSAFKRQNLTRHLVPLIEVAKHGYVIAIVEYRPTPTGIFPAQIKDLKTATRYMLNHAFEYSVDPYRYACFGDSSGAYASVMACVTGNMQEFSDEDVRFSPLHYRACVDFYGPIDFSRMQEFPTNWDHESEKSPTGLLFGGVNIRTVPDLLEKSSALNYIDSKKLPPFLIMHGKKDRMVPFSQSVMLYEKLRQTDHRADFYALENCDHGSDAFFTPYSLTIVLDFLSNNLKKGN
;
A
#
# COMPACT_ATOMS: atom_id res chain seq x y z
N MET A 1 9.98 0.43 3.07
CA MET A 1 8.94 0.60 4.11
C MET A 1 7.89 -0.47 3.90
N TYR A 2 7.71 -1.38 4.85
CA TYR A 2 6.69 -2.43 4.77
C TYR A 2 5.54 -2.14 5.74
N THR A 3 4.31 -2.22 5.25
CA THR A 3 3.09 -1.99 6.03
C THR A 3 2.20 -3.23 5.94
N GLN A 4 2.03 -3.92 7.07
CA GLN A 4 1.27 -5.15 7.16
C GLN A 4 -0.24 -4.87 7.15
N GLY A 5 -1.00 -5.70 6.43
CA GLY A 5 -2.45 -5.66 6.40
C GLY A 5 -3.10 -6.16 7.69
N SER A 6 -4.17 -5.48 8.13
CA SER A 6 -4.91 -5.81 9.35
C SER A 6 -6.38 -5.38 9.31
N ALA A 7 -6.92 -5.09 8.12
CA ALA A 7 -8.24 -4.45 7.98
C ALA A 7 -8.34 -3.13 8.76
N PHE A 8 -7.26 -2.34 8.76
CA PHE A 8 -7.08 -1.08 9.50
C PHE A 8 -7.13 -1.21 11.03
N LYS A 9 -7.18 -2.42 11.56
CA LYS A 9 -7.10 -2.72 13.00
C LYS A 9 -5.64 -2.79 13.44
N ARG A 10 -5.40 -3.10 14.72
CA ARG A 10 -4.05 -3.33 15.25
C ARG A 10 -3.35 -4.42 14.46
N GLN A 11 -2.13 -4.12 14.02
CA GLN A 11 -1.29 -5.01 13.23
C GLN A 11 -0.59 -6.07 14.10
N ASN A 12 -0.27 -7.21 13.49
CA ASN A 12 0.66 -8.17 14.04
C ASN A 12 1.99 -8.08 13.27
N LEU A 13 2.91 -7.29 13.76
CA LEU A 13 4.17 -6.98 13.08
C LEU A 13 5.07 -8.20 12.84
N THR A 14 4.78 -9.33 13.46
CA THR A 14 5.58 -10.58 13.28
C THR A 14 5.03 -11.50 12.20
N ARG A 15 3.83 -11.26 11.67
CA ARG A 15 3.14 -12.17 10.75
C ARG A 15 3.96 -12.54 9.52
N HIS A 16 4.63 -11.57 8.88
CA HIS A 16 5.42 -11.79 7.67
C HIS A 16 6.93 -11.58 7.92
N LEU A 17 7.38 -11.72 9.16
CA LEU A 17 8.77 -11.46 9.52
C LEU A 17 9.75 -12.37 8.77
N VAL A 18 9.44 -13.66 8.64
CA VAL A 18 10.32 -14.62 7.95
C VAL A 18 10.53 -14.24 6.48
N PRO A 19 9.49 -14.07 5.64
CA PRO A 19 9.70 -13.64 4.25
C PRO A 19 10.34 -12.25 4.13
N LEU A 20 10.10 -11.33 5.05
CA LEU A 20 10.76 -10.03 5.04
C LEU A 20 12.25 -10.13 5.38
N ILE A 21 12.65 -11.05 6.26
CA ILE A 21 14.07 -11.36 6.51
C ILE A 21 14.74 -11.89 5.23
N GLU A 22 14.05 -12.72 4.44
CA GLU A 22 14.61 -13.19 3.15
C GLU A 22 14.85 -12.00 2.19
N VAL A 23 13.95 -11.02 2.14
CA VAL A 23 14.19 -9.79 1.36
C VAL A 23 15.39 -9.01 1.92
N ALA A 24 15.50 -8.89 3.25
CA ALA A 24 16.60 -8.16 3.89
C ALA A 24 17.96 -8.81 3.60
N LYS A 25 18.07 -10.14 3.50
CA LYS A 25 19.31 -10.86 3.13
C LYS A 25 19.84 -10.48 1.75
N HIS A 26 19.02 -9.87 0.89
CA HIS A 26 19.44 -9.36 -0.43
C HIS A 26 19.90 -7.89 -0.40
N GLY A 27 20.27 -7.39 0.78
CA GLY A 27 20.87 -6.06 0.96
C GLY A 27 19.85 -4.92 1.12
N TYR A 28 18.64 -5.23 1.52
CA TYR A 28 17.61 -4.22 1.84
C TYR A 28 17.47 -4.03 3.35
N VAL A 29 17.29 -2.80 3.78
CA VAL A 29 16.80 -2.50 5.13
C VAL A 29 15.27 -2.48 5.07
N ILE A 30 14.62 -3.28 5.93
CA ILE A 30 13.16 -3.35 6.01
C ILE A 30 12.68 -2.66 7.28
N ALA A 31 12.02 -1.53 7.12
CA ALA A 31 11.31 -0.88 8.22
C ALA A 31 9.85 -1.34 8.20
N ILE A 32 9.43 -2.05 9.24
CA ILE A 32 8.04 -2.49 9.42
C ILE A 32 7.30 -1.37 10.13
N VAL A 33 6.26 -0.82 9.48
CA VAL A 33 5.53 0.34 9.95
C VAL A 33 4.23 -0.09 10.61
N GLU A 34 4.03 0.29 11.89
CA GLU A 34 2.75 0.20 12.57
C GLU A 34 2.01 1.53 12.41
N TYR A 35 0.84 1.50 11.82
CA TYR A 35 -0.03 2.67 11.73
C TYR A 35 -1.03 2.72 12.88
N ARG A 36 -1.57 3.89 13.16
CA ARG A 36 -2.67 4.08 14.12
C ARG A 36 -3.88 3.25 13.69
N PRO A 37 -4.31 2.26 14.51
CA PRO A 37 -5.45 1.42 14.17
C PRO A 37 -6.78 2.15 14.37
N THR A 38 -7.82 1.69 13.68
CA THR A 38 -9.19 2.10 13.99
C THR A 38 -9.62 1.58 15.37
N PRO A 39 -10.45 2.32 16.13
CA PRO A 39 -11.06 3.61 15.81
C PRO A 39 -10.20 4.83 16.17
N THR A 40 -9.00 4.65 16.75
CA THR A 40 -8.13 5.78 17.16
C THR A 40 -7.51 6.52 15.99
N GLY A 41 -7.20 5.80 14.89
CA GLY A 41 -6.74 6.38 13.64
C GLY A 41 -7.80 6.18 12.54
N ILE A 42 -8.44 7.27 12.12
CA ILE A 42 -9.35 7.28 10.97
C ILE A 42 -8.63 7.82 9.74
N PHE A 43 -9.20 7.59 8.55
CA PHE A 43 -8.66 8.12 7.29
C PHE A 43 -8.41 9.65 7.38
N PRO A 44 -7.23 10.15 6.96
CA PRO A 44 -6.12 9.47 6.31
C PRO A 44 -4.93 9.08 7.23
N ALA A 45 -5.17 8.80 8.51
CA ALA A 45 -4.11 8.60 9.52
C ALA A 45 -3.07 7.54 9.09
N GLN A 46 -3.49 6.41 8.53
CA GLN A 46 -2.61 5.31 8.15
C GLN A 46 -1.60 5.72 7.06
N ILE A 47 -2.03 6.58 6.14
CA ILE A 47 -1.18 7.13 5.08
C ILE A 47 -0.16 8.12 5.67
N LYS A 48 -0.61 8.98 6.57
CA LYS A 48 0.22 9.95 7.29
C LYS A 48 1.29 9.25 8.12
N ASP A 49 0.90 8.21 8.86
CA ASP A 49 1.81 7.42 9.69
C ASP A 49 2.92 6.76 8.85
N LEU A 50 2.57 6.18 7.69
CA LEU A 50 3.57 5.61 6.77
C LEU A 50 4.52 6.69 6.24
N LYS A 51 4.01 7.86 5.87
CA LYS A 51 4.83 8.98 5.39
C LYS A 51 5.75 9.52 6.49
N THR A 52 5.24 9.68 7.72
CA THR A 52 6.02 10.09 8.90
C THR A 52 7.11 9.07 9.21
N ALA A 53 6.79 7.78 9.23
CA ALA A 53 7.78 6.72 9.43
C ALA A 53 8.84 6.70 8.33
N THR A 54 8.46 7.00 7.08
CA THR A 54 9.41 7.11 5.99
C THR A 54 10.38 8.27 6.22
N ARG A 55 9.88 9.46 6.58
CA ARG A 55 10.73 10.61 6.89
C ARG A 55 11.66 10.35 8.06
N TYR A 56 11.14 9.66 9.10
CA TYR A 56 11.98 9.25 10.22
C TYR A 56 13.19 8.42 9.75
N MET A 57 12.96 7.38 8.93
CA MET A 57 14.03 6.55 8.39
C MET A 57 15.01 7.34 7.51
N LEU A 58 14.52 8.29 6.72
CA LEU A 58 15.38 9.13 5.88
C LEU A 58 16.23 10.11 6.72
N ASN A 59 15.66 10.69 7.76
CA ASN A 59 16.36 11.59 8.68
C ASN A 59 17.42 10.85 9.51
N HIS A 60 17.27 9.54 9.73
CA HIS A 60 18.22 8.68 10.43
C HIS A 60 18.95 7.74 9.46
N ALA A 61 19.10 8.14 8.20
CA ALA A 61 19.65 7.30 7.13
C ALA A 61 21.05 6.76 7.45
N PHE A 62 21.89 7.56 8.07
CA PHE A 62 23.24 7.15 8.50
C PHE A 62 23.18 6.06 9.59
N GLU A 63 22.32 6.25 10.60
CA GLU A 63 22.16 5.31 11.71
C GLU A 63 21.71 3.92 11.24
N TYR A 64 20.75 3.89 10.31
CA TYR A 64 20.21 2.63 9.77
C TYR A 64 20.92 2.14 8.52
N SER A 65 22.00 2.80 8.09
CA SER A 65 22.76 2.44 6.88
C SER A 65 21.89 2.36 5.63
N VAL A 66 20.93 3.26 5.48
CA VAL A 66 20.05 3.34 4.31
C VAL A 66 20.47 4.46 3.37
N ASP A 67 20.17 4.26 2.08
CA ASP A 67 20.34 5.31 1.08
C ASP A 67 19.04 6.15 1.01
N PRO A 68 19.10 7.46 1.37
CA PRO A 68 17.90 8.31 1.42
C PRO A 68 17.28 8.61 0.06
N TYR A 69 17.91 8.19 -1.03
CA TYR A 69 17.42 8.39 -2.39
C TYR A 69 16.83 7.12 -3.01
N ARG A 70 16.93 5.97 -2.32
CA ARG A 70 16.55 4.65 -2.82
C ARG A 70 15.64 3.92 -1.85
N TYR A 71 14.37 4.29 -1.82
CA TYR A 71 13.38 3.70 -0.93
C TYR A 71 12.05 3.43 -1.65
N ALA A 72 11.34 2.43 -1.17
CA ALA A 72 10.08 1.96 -1.72
C ALA A 72 9.04 1.75 -0.62
N CYS A 73 7.76 1.78 -1.03
CA CYS A 73 6.67 1.24 -0.23
C CYS A 73 6.38 -0.20 -0.64
N PHE A 74 6.05 -1.02 0.33
CA PHE A 74 5.56 -2.38 0.15
C PHE A 74 4.49 -2.64 1.19
N GLY A 75 3.37 -3.20 0.80
CA GLY A 75 2.32 -3.56 1.74
C GLY A 75 1.44 -4.68 1.24
N ASP A 76 0.67 -5.23 2.15
CA ASP A 76 -0.37 -6.21 1.87
C ASP A 76 -1.74 -5.72 2.39
N SER A 77 -2.84 -6.03 1.69
CA SER A 77 -4.21 -5.68 2.12
C SER A 77 -4.36 -4.19 2.48
N SER A 78 -4.86 -3.85 3.67
CA SER A 78 -4.94 -2.45 4.15
C SER A 78 -3.58 -1.75 4.23
N GLY A 79 -2.48 -2.48 4.41
CA GLY A 79 -1.13 -1.94 4.35
C GLY A 79 -0.71 -1.60 2.92
N ALA A 80 -1.14 -2.40 1.94
CA ALA A 80 -0.95 -2.09 0.53
C ALA A 80 -1.73 -0.83 0.13
N TYR A 81 -2.96 -0.68 0.60
CA TYR A 81 -3.71 0.57 0.43
C TYR A 81 -2.92 1.79 0.92
N ALA A 82 -2.39 1.74 2.14
CA ALA A 82 -1.58 2.83 2.67
C ALA A 82 -0.33 3.10 1.82
N SER A 83 0.32 2.04 1.32
CA SER A 83 1.49 2.13 0.44
C SER A 83 1.17 2.75 -0.92
N VAL A 84 0.10 2.31 -1.57
CA VAL A 84 -0.38 2.88 -2.83
C VAL A 84 -0.75 4.34 -2.64
N MET A 85 -1.57 4.66 -1.63
CA MET A 85 -1.97 6.03 -1.32
C MET A 85 -0.77 6.94 -1.02
N ALA A 86 0.24 6.47 -0.26
CA ALA A 86 1.45 7.24 -0.01
C ALA A 86 2.19 7.59 -1.31
N CYS A 87 2.23 6.68 -2.27
CA CYS A 87 2.87 6.90 -3.57
C CYS A 87 2.06 7.84 -4.48
N VAL A 88 0.76 7.62 -4.63
CA VAL A 88 -0.06 8.42 -5.56
C VAL A 88 -0.38 9.82 -5.05
N THR A 89 -0.51 10.00 -3.73
CA THR A 89 -0.69 11.33 -3.12
C THR A 89 0.62 12.09 -2.94
N GLY A 90 1.78 11.42 -3.08
CA GLY A 90 3.10 12.05 -3.07
C GLY A 90 3.27 13.09 -1.96
N ASN A 91 3.51 14.34 -2.35
CA ASN A 91 3.74 15.46 -1.44
C ASN A 91 2.51 16.37 -1.26
N MET A 92 1.30 15.80 -1.32
CA MET A 92 0.09 16.53 -0.96
C MET A 92 0.02 16.72 0.56
N GLN A 93 -0.12 17.97 1.01
CA GLN A 93 -0.10 18.32 2.44
C GLN A 93 -1.23 17.67 3.23
N GLU A 94 -2.39 17.46 2.61
CA GLU A 94 -3.55 16.80 3.23
C GLU A 94 -3.23 15.39 3.75
N PHE A 95 -2.30 14.69 3.09
CA PHE A 95 -1.86 13.34 3.43
C PHE A 95 -0.51 13.28 4.17
N SER A 96 -0.13 14.37 4.83
CA SER A 96 1.11 14.46 5.60
C SER A 96 0.88 15.24 6.90
N ASP A 97 1.53 14.82 7.97
CA ASP A 97 1.54 15.56 9.23
C ASP A 97 2.70 16.58 9.26
N GLU A 98 3.79 16.31 8.54
CA GLU A 98 4.92 17.23 8.36
C GLU A 98 4.69 18.17 7.18
N ASP A 99 5.37 19.32 7.21
CA ASP A 99 5.38 20.25 6.07
C ASP A 99 6.14 19.65 4.89
N VAL A 100 5.41 19.31 3.84
CA VAL A 100 5.97 18.64 2.65
C VAL A 100 6.97 19.48 1.87
N ARG A 101 7.00 20.80 2.07
CA ARG A 101 7.97 21.72 1.43
C ARG A 101 9.39 21.48 1.94
N PHE A 102 9.52 21.11 3.21
CA PHE A 102 10.82 20.89 3.86
C PHE A 102 11.24 19.42 3.90
N SER A 103 10.29 18.51 3.75
CA SER A 103 10.53 17.05 3.82
C SER A 103 9.78 16.31 2.72
N PRO A 104 10.05 16.58 1.44
CA PRO A 104 9.37 15.91 0.34
C PRO A 104 9.78 14.43 0.26
N LEU A 105 8.82 13.59 -0.13
CA LEU A 105 9.03 12.15 -0.35
C LEU A 105 9.04 11.81 -1.84
N HIS A 106 9.96 10.96 -2.26
CA HIS A 106 10.13 10.51 -3.64
C HIS A 106 10.34 8.99 -3.68
N TYR A 107 9.26 8.23 -3.46
CA TYR A 107 9.30 6.78 -3.55
C TYR A 107 9.76 6.33 -4.95
N ARG A 108 10.63 5.32 -5.00
CA ARG A 108 11.20 4.78 -6.24
C ARG A 108 10.48 3.55 -6.75
N ALA A 109 9.68 2.90 -5.92
CA ALA A 109 8.87 1.74 -6.25
C ALA A 109 7.72 1.59 -5.26
N CYS A 110 6.63 0.97 -5.71
CA CYS A 110 5.50 0.56 -4.87
C CYS A 110 5.19 -0.90 -5.13
N VAL A 111 5.12 -1.71 -4.07
CA VAL A 111 4.67 -3.11 -4.13
C VAL A 111 3.33 -3.22 -3.42
N ASP A 112 2.31 -3.61 -4.17
CA ASP A 112 0.94 -3.79 -3.73
C ASP A 112 0.55 -5.26 -3.78
N PHE A 113 0.34 -5.85 -2.61
CA PHE A 113 -0.27 -7.17 -2.50
C PHE A 113 -1.74 -7.01 -2.09
N TYR A 114 -2.63 -7.28 -3.04
CA TYR A 114 -4.09 -7.35 -2.85
C TYR A 114 -4.69 -6.19 -2.04
N GLY A 115 -4.23 -4.96 -2.24
CA GLY A 115 -4.79 -3.79 -1.58
C GLY A 115 -6.16 -3.37 -2.10
N PRO A 116 -7.08 -2.88 -1.26
CA PRO A 116 -8.24 -2.15 -1.74
C PRO A 116 -7.78 -0.81 -2.34
N ILE A 117 -8.44 -0.35 -3.39
CA ILE A 117 -8.05 0.86 -4.14
C ILE A 117 -9.17 1.88 -4.17
N ASP A 118 -10.40 1.41 -4.28
CA ASP A 118 -11.62 2.22 -4.29
C ASP A 118 -12.68 1.56 -3.41
N PHE A 119 -12.90 2.12 -2.22
CA PHE A 119 -13.86 1.56 -1.27
C PHE A 119 -15.32 1.67 -1.73
N SER A 120 -15.65 2.62 -2.59
CA SER A 120 -17.01 2.77 -3.12
C SER A 120 -17.44 1.57 -3.96
N ARG A 121 -16.44 0.81 -4.48
CA ARG A 121 -16.63 -0.29 -5.42
C ARG A 121 -16.32 -1.68 -4.82
N MET A 122 -16.04 -1.76 -3.53
CA MET A 122 -15.73 -3.03 -2.87
C MET A 122 -16.93 -4.00 -2.86
N GLN A 123 -18.15 -3.48 -2.77
CA GLN A 123 -19.38 -4.29 -2.69
C GLN A 123 -20.03 -4.56 -4.06
N GLU A 124 -19.49 -3.97 -5.16
CA GLU A 124 -19.99 -4.22 -6.53
C GLU A 124 -19.70 -5.65 -7.03
N PHE A 125 -18.70 -6.30 -6.43
CA PHE A 125 -18.21 -7.62 -6.84
C PHE A 125 -18.50 -8.66 -5.75
N PRO A 126 -18.58 -9.94 -6.11
CA PRO A 126 -18.81 -11.00 -5.12
C PRO A 126 -17.74 -10.95 -4.03
N THR A 127 -18.18 -10.72 -2.80
CA THR A 127 -17.34 -10.74 -1.60
C THR A 127 -18.12 -11.38 -0.46
N ASN A 128 -17.42 -12.01 0.47
CA ASN A 128 -18.00 -12.59 1.69
C ASN A 128 -17.92 -11.60 2.87
N TRP A 129 -17.44 -10.37 2.63
CA TRP A 129 -17.23 -9.37 3.65
C TRP A 129 -18.18 -8.20 3.48
N ASP A 130 -18.60 -7.66 4.61
CA ASP A 130 -19.26 -6.37 4.65
C ASP A 130 -18.23 -5.25 4.55
N HIS A 131 -18.39 -4.40 3.55
CA HIS A 131 -17.53 -3.25 3.31
C HIS A 131 -18.23 -1.91 3.55
N GLU A 132 -19.53 -1.92 3.85
CA GLU A 132 -20.35 -0.71 3.85
C GLU A 132 -20.87 -0.28 5.23
N SER A 133 -21.14 -1.24 6.12
CA SER A 133 -21.73 -0.91 7.42
C SER A 133 -20.78 -0.14 8.33
N GLU A 134 -21.31 0.49 9.33
CA GLU A 134 -20.60 1.22 10.38
C GLU A 134 -19.55 0.36 11.10
N LYS A 135 -19.77 -0.96 11.16
CA LYS A 135 -18.87 -1.92 11.82
C LYS A 135 -17.89 -2.60 10.86
N SER A 136 -18.05 -2.38 9.56
CA SER A 136 -17.13 -2.87 8.55
C SER A 136 -15.73 -2.26 8.74
N PRO A 137 -14.66 -2.89 8.23
CA PRO A 137 -13.33 -2.29 8.26
C PRO A 137 -13.29 -0.88 7.64
N THR A 138 -14.01 -0.68 6.54
CA THR A 138 -14.10 0.61 5.85
C THR A 138 -14.94 1.61 6.64
N GLY A 139 -16.09 1.18 7.20
CA GLY A 139 -16.90 2.02 8.07
C GLY A 139 -16.11 2.52 9.28
N LEU A 140 -15.34 1.65 9.93
CA LEU A 140 -14.46 2.02 11.04
C LEU A 140 -13.33 2.97 10.59
N LEU A 141 -12.78 2.77 9.39
CA LEU A 141 -11.78 3.65 8.79
C LEU A 141 -12.32 5.08 8.63
N PHE A 142 -13.61 5.24 8.36
CA PHE A 142 -14.28 6.54 8.21
C PHE A 142 -14.96 7.04 9.49
N GLY A 143 -14.61 6.48 10.65
CA GLY A 143 -15.09 6.96 11.94
C GLY A 143 -16.32 6.25 12.49
N GLY A 144 -16.63 5.03 12.02
CA GLY A 144 -17.75 4.23 12.49
C GLY A 144 -19.08 4.64 11.84
N VAL A 145 -19.06 4.90 10.53
CA VAL A 145 -20.24 5.31 9.76
C VAL A 145 -20.52 4.34 8.61
N ASN A 146 -21.77 4.29 8.14
CA ASN A 146 -22.03 3.64 6.87
C ASN A 146 -21.39 4.45 5.73
N ILE A 147 -20.55 3.81 4.94
CA ILE A 147 -19.72 4.52 3.94
C ILE A 147 -20.57 5.23 2.86
N ARG A 148 -21.78 4.79 2.60
CA ARG A 148 -22.70 5.43 1.66
C ARG A 148 -23.17 6.81 2.13
N THR A 149 -23.00 7.12 3.42
CA THR A 149 -23.36 8.43 3.99
C THR A 149 -22.25 9.47 3.91
N VAL A 150 -21.05 9.07 3.46
CA VAL A 150 -19.85 9.93 3.41
C VAL A 150 -19.18 9.94 2.04
N PRO A 151 -19.90 10.34 0.97
CA PRO A 151 -19.40 10.26 -0.41
C PRO A 151 -18.09 11.04 -0.63
N ASP A 152 -17.92 12.19 0.03
CA ASP A 152 -16.70 13.00 -0.09
C ASP A 152 -15.47 12.26 0.47
N LEU A 153 -15.63 11.49 1.56
CA LEU A 153 -14.55 10.66 2.10
C LEU A 153 -14.25 9.47 1.19
N LEU A 154 -15.27 8.88 0.58
CA LEU A 154 -15.09 7.81 -0.42
C LEU A 154 -14.28 8.32 -1.61
N GLU A 155 -14.64 9.48 -2.15
CA GLU A 155 -13.93 10.10 -3.26
C GLU A 155 -12.45 10.38 -2.89
N LYS A 156 -12.22 11.01 -1.74
CA LYS A 156 -10.88 11.30 -1.24
C LYS A 156 -10.05 10.05 -0.93
N SER A 157 -10.67 8.96 -0.59
CA SER A 157 -9.99 7.70 -0.25
C SER A 157 -9.68 6.82 -1.47
N SER A 158 -10.25 7.11 -2.64
CA SER A 158 -9.96 6.35 -3.87
C SER A 158 -8.58 6.73 -4.42
N ALA A 159 -7.68 5.75 -4.48
CA ALA A 159 -6.34 5.94 -5.05
C ALA A 159 -6.39 6.34 -6.53
N LEU A 160 -7.45 5.94 -7.25
CA LEU A 160 -7.63 6.23 -8.67
C LEU A 160 -7.72 7.74 -8.97
N ASN A 161 -8.18 8.53 -8.00
CA ASN A 161 -8.35 9.99 -8.15
C ASN A 161 -7.02 10.76 -8.12
N TYR A 162 -5.92 10.10 -7.71
CA TYR A 162 -4.59 10.71 -7.62
C TYR A 162 -3.63 10.21 -8.69
N ILE A 163 -4.08 9.29 -9.55
CA ILE A 163 -3.31 8.76 -10.68
C ILE A 163 -3.63 9.64 -11.90
N ASP A 164 -2.74 10.59 -12.14
CA ASP A 164 -2.84 11.55 -13.23
C ASP A 164 -1.52 11.56 -14.05
N SER A 165 -1.26 12.63 -14.77
CA SER A 165 -0.03 12.82 -15.54
C SER A 165 1.24 13.08 -14.73
N LYS A 166 1.15 13.17 -13.38
CA LYS A 166 2.33 13.31 -12.51
C LYS A 166 3.18 12.06 -12.58
N LYS A 167 4.49 12.23 -12.45
CA LYS A 167 5.42 11.11 -12.42
C LYS A 167 5.25 10.30 -11.11
N LEU A 168 4.67 9.12 -11.24
CA LEU A 168 4.57 8.14 -10.16
C LEU A 168 5.74 7.13 -10.21
N PRO A 169 6.08 6.49 -9.09
CA PRO A 169 7.02 5.37 -9.13
C PRO A 169 6.42 4.19 -9.91
N PRO A 170 7.23 3.24 -10.40
CA PRO A 170 6.74 1.97 -10.91
C PRO A 170 5.98 1.19 -9.83
N PHE A 171 4.96 0.43 -10.24
CA PHE A 171 4.16 -0.43 -9.38
C PHE A 171 4.37 -1.90 -9.71
N LEU A 172 4.49 -2.74 -8.68
CA LEU A 172 4.31 -4.18 -8.75
C LEU A 172 3.01 -4.52 -8.02
N ILE A 173 2.07 -5.11 -8.74
CA ILE A 173 0.76 -5.48 -8.22
C ILE A 173 0.65 -7.00 -8.24
N MET A 174 0.26 -7.61 -7.12
CA MET A 174 -0.03 -9.05 -7.04
C MET A 174 -1.37 -9.30 -6.36
N HIS A 175 -2.25 -10.08 -6.98
CA HIS A 175 -3.59 -10.34 -6.43
C HIS A 175 -4.07 -11.75 -6.77
N GLY A 176 -4.78 -12.38 -5.84
CA GLY A 176 -5.39 -13.68 -6.02
C GLY A 176 -6.75 -13.59 -6.73
N LYS A 177 -6.96 -14.37 -7.79
CA LYS A 177 -8.24 -14.35 -8.52
C LYS A 177 -9.43 -14.89 -7.71
N LYS A 178 -9.17 -15.62 -6.62
CA LYS A 178 -10.21 -16.14 -5.72
C LYS A 178 -10.35 -15.33 -4.43
N ASP A 179 -9.82 -14.12 -4.41
CA ASP A 179 -9.94 -13.24 -3.25
C ASP A 179 -11.40 -12.89 -2.98
N ARG A 180 -11.91 -13.31 -1.81
CA ARG A 180 -13.30 -13.11 -1.37
C ARG A 180 -13.44 -12.01 -0.34
N MET A 181 -12.32 -11.41 0.07
CA MET A 181 -12.30 -10.26 0.98
C MET A 181 -12.14 -8.95 0.22
N VAL A 182 -11.04 -8.80 -0.52
CA VAL A 182 -10.79 -7.65 -1.39
C VAL A 182 -10.97 -8.12 -2.83
N PRO A 183 -12.00 -7.67 -3.55
CA PRO A 183 -12.26 -8.15 -4.91
C PRO A 183 -11.05 -7.96 -5.84
N PHE A 184 -10.74 -8.97 -6.63
CA PHE A 184 -9.63 -8.95 -7.62
C PHE A 184 -9.68 -7.75 -8.56
N SER A 185 -10.90 -7.26 -8.85
CA SER A 185 -11.14 -6.06 -9.66
C SER A 185 -10.48 -4.79 -9.09
N GLN A 186 -10.20 -4.72 -7.80
CA GLN A 186 -9.51 -3.58 -7.20
C GLN A 186 -8.11 -3.41 -7.81
N SER A 187 -7.34 -4.49 -7.92
CA SER A 187 -6.02 -4.47 -8.58
C SER A 187 -6.13 -4.29 -10.10
N VAL A 188 -7.17 -4.82 -10.73
CA VAL A 188 -7.43 -4.58 -12.16
C VAL A 188 -7.63 -3.09 -12.42
N MET A 189 -8.48 -2.42 -11.62
CA MET A 189 -8.72 -0.97 -11.74
C MET A 189 -7.43 -0.15 -11.55
N LEU A 190 -6.63 -0.50 -10.55
CA LEU A 190 -5.33 0.16 -10.32
C LEU A 190 -4.41 0.02 -11.54
N TYR A 191 -4.25 -1.22 -12.02
CA TYR A 191 -3.39 -1.52 -13.15
C TYR A 191 -3.84 -0.79 -14.42
N GLU A 192 -5.13 -0.86 -14.76
CA GLU A 192 -5.69 -0.19 -15.93
C GLU A 192 -5.52 1.32 -15.86
N LYS A 193 -5.80 1.92 -14.69
CA LYS A 193 -5.61 3.37 -14.51
C LYS A 193 -4.17 3.81 -14.67
N LEU A 194 -3.22 3.07 -14.09
CA LEU A 194 -1.79 3.33 -14.25
C LEU A 194 -1.37 3.23 -15.73
N ARG A 195 -1.84 2.20 -16.44
CA ARG A 195 -1.53 2.01 -17.87
C ARG A 195 -2.15 3.09 -18.76
N GLN A 196 -3.38 3.50 -18.50
CA GLN A 196 -4.07 4.57 -19.23
C GLN A 196 -3.38 5.94 -19.10
N THR A 197 -2.66 6.15 -18.00
CA THR A 197 -1.92 7.38 -17.73
C THR A 197 -0.40 7.23 -17.98
N ASP A 198 0.00 6.20 -18.71
CA ASP A 198 1.37 5.90 -19.14
C ASP A 198 2.36 5.68 -17.96
N HIS A 199 1.87 5.13 -16.86
CA HIS A 199 2.70 4.74 -15.74
C HIS A 199 3.11 3.27 -15.84
N ARG A 200 4.33 2.98 -15.38
CA ARG A 200 4.86 1.61 -15.37
C ARG A 200 4.21 0.81 -14.25
N ALA A 201 3.57 -0.29 -14.61
CA ALA A 201 2.99 -1.26 -13.70
C ALA A 201 3.19 -2.68 -14.22
N ASP A 202 3.63 -3.58 -13.32
CA ASP A 202 3.70 -5.02 -13.54
C ASP A 202 2.60 -5.67 -12.71
N PHE A 203 1.76 -6.52 -13.31
CA PHE A 203 0.62 -7.15 -12.63
C PHE A 203 0.68 -8.68 -12.73
N TYR A 204 0.67 -9.34 -11.56
CA TYR A 204 0.67 -10.80 -11.42
C TYR A 204 -0.63 -11.27 -10.77
N ALA A 205 -1.44 -11.97 -11.55
CA ALA A 205 -2.67 -12.61 -11.08
C ALA A 205 -2.38 -14.04 -10.61
N LEU A 206 -2.65 -14.35 -9.34
CA LEU A 206 -2.48 -15.69 -8.79
C LEU A 206 -3.79 -16.49 -8.88
N GLU A 207 -3.85 -17.48 -9.78
CA GLU A 207 -5.09 -18.13 -10.22
C GLU A 207 -5.92 -18.74 -9.07
N ASN A 208 -5.29 -19.39 -8.11
CA ASN A 208 -5.96 -20.18 -7.07
C ASN A 208 -5.79 -19.59 -5.67
N CYS A 209 -5.47 -18.33 -5.54
CA CYS A 209 -5.20 -17.69 -4.27
C CYS A 209 -6.39 -16.88 -3.77
N ASP A 210 -6.72 -17.06 -2.49
CA ASP A 210 -7.63 -16.22 -1.73
C ASP A 210 -6.84 -15.11 -1.00
N HIS A 211 -7.51 -14.21 -0.31
CA HIS A 211 -6.92 -13.11 0.44
C HIS A 211 -5.89 -13.57 1.47
N GLY A 212 -4.72 -12.95 1.48
CA GLY A 212 -3.69 -13.25 2.48
C GLY A 212 -3.09 -14.66 2.40
N SER A 213 -3.22 -15.33 1.26
CA SER A 213 -2.63 -16.64 1.00
C SER A 213 -1.10 -16.60 1.15
N ASP A 214 -0.51 -17.68 1.69
CA ASP A 214 0.95 -17.84 1.81
C ASP A 214 1.65 -17.79 0.44
N ALA A 215 0.91 -18.03 -0.65
CA ALA A 215 1.43 -17.95 -2.02
C ALA A 215 2.09 -16.61 -2.37
N PHE A 216 1.67 -15.52 -1.74
CA PHE A 216 2.27 -14.19 -1.94
C PHE A 216 3.67 -14.06 -1.35
N PHE A 217 4.02 -14.89 -0.38
CA PHE A 217 5.29 -14.86 0.34
C PHE A 217 6.15 -16.09 0.10
N THR A 218 5.87 -16.87 -0.95
CA THR A 218 6.72 -17.98 -1.38
C THR A 218 8.06 -17.47 -1.95
N PRO A 219 9.11 -18.31 -2.01
CA PRO A 219 10.37 -17.94 -2.67
C PRO A 219 10.16 -17.43 -4.10
N TYR A 220 9.21 -18.01 -4.85
CA TYR A 220 8.90 -17.56 -6.22
C TYR A 220 8.34 -16.14 -6.24
N SER A 221 7.33 -15.85 -5.42
CA SER A 221 6.74 -14.49 -5.32
C SER A 221 7.75 -13.46 -4.82
N LEU A 222 8.60 -13.84 -3.85
CA LEU A 222 9.66 -12.96 -3.35
C LEU A 222 10.74 -12.70 -4.40
N THR A 223 11.05 -13.66 -5.28
CA THR A 223 11.97 -13.41 -6.40
C THR A 223 11.44 -12.31 -7.32
N ILE A 224 10.14 -12.33 -7.65
CA ILE A 224 9.50 -11.25 -8.45
C ILE A 224 9.64 -9.89 -7.73
N VAL A 225 9.39 -9.85 -6.41
CA VAL A 225 9.57 -8.62 -5.62
C VAL A 225 11.03 -8.15 -5.64
N LEU A 226 11.98 -9.04 -5.44
CA LEU A 226 13.41 -8.73 -5.43
C LEU A 226 13.90 -8.20 -6.78
N ASP A 227 13.49 -8.82 -7.88
CA ASP A 227 13.81 -8.38 -9.24
C ASP A 227 13.22 -6.99 -9.51
N PHE A 228 11.96 -6.78 -9.13
CA PHE A 228 11.31 -5.48 -9.26
C PHE A 228 12.02 -4.40 -8.44
N LEU A 229 12.31 -4.65 -7.16
CA LEU A 229 13.03 -3.70 -6.30
C LEU A 229 14.44 -3.44 -6.82
N SER A 230 15.18 -4.48 -7.20
CA SER A 230 16.52 -4.36 -7.77
C SER A 230 16.54 -3.48 -9.03
N ASN A 231 15.56 -3.62 -9.90
CA ASN A 231 15.48 -2.82 -11.14
C ASN A 231 15.14 -1.35 -10.90
N ASN A 232 14.44 -1.03 -9.81
CA ASN A 232 13.98 0.34 -9.53
C ASN A 232 14.75 1.07 -8.42
N LEU A 233 15.49 0.33 -7.58
CA LEU A 233 16.32 0.88 -6.49
C LEU A 233 17.82 0.82 -6.79
N LYS A 234 18.26 0.48 -8.01
CA LYS A 234 19.69 0.53 -8.38
C LYS A 234 20.23 1.94 -8.29
N LYS A 235 21.56 2.05 -7.99
CA LYS A 235 22.27 3.30 -8.23
C LYS A 235 22.16 3.62 -9.71
N GLY A 236 21.72 4.82 -10.05
CA GLY A 236 21.92 5.34 -11.41
C GLY A 236 23.42 5.33 -11.69
N ASN A 237 23.78 4.82 -12.89
CA ASN A 237 25.15 4.96 -13.38
C ASN A 237 25.51 6.41 -13.55
#